data_460e48a17d3200d3ba08593b5b6cdba7
#
_entry.id   460e48a17d3200d3ba08593b5b6cdba7
#
_cell.length_a   1.000
_cell.length_b   1.000
_cell.length_c   1.000
_cell.angle_alpha   90.00
_cell.angle_beta   90.00
_cell.angle_gamma   90.00
#
_symmetry.space_group_name_H-M   'P 1'
#
loop_
_entity.id
_entity.type
_entity.pdbx_description
1 polymer ?
#
loop_
_entity_poly.entity_id
_entity_poly.type
_entity_poly.pdbx_seq_one_letter_code
_entity_poly.pdbx_strand_id
1 'polypeptide(L)'
;MLILQAIHGDGLLTVSDCYSLPDDVRIMSEVIRQLGERREARIDIGNCGTAMRFLTAYCAQLDGTTVILDGVERMRHRPIGQLVDALREIGADIEYLGEEGFPPLRIKGCILDKQRLVTINNPQSTQFVSALLLIGANVQTDFTSPYITLTRTLIERYAQHHMNRSQGVDCERNVVENNVVGVVDLYKIERDWSSAAFWYEYVALHGGEITLPGLYRDSLQGDKVVADIFTHLGVHTAYTAEGITIASTGTADLQHSDLQGIDVRSTVQRSAEEILLQDFSACPDLYPAVALTCERLGIELHATGTDSLPLKESDRLRAVREHRTDHDHRMAMALLIAGYEVDDMDCISKSYPQFLKYWQEIQES
;
A
#
# COMPACT_ATOMS: atom_id res chain seq x y z
N MET A 1 -8.19 6.54 5.28
CA MET A 1 -9.36 6.52 6.20
C MET A 1 -9.04 7.10 7.58
N LEU A 2 -8.08 6.57 8.35
CA LEU A 2 -7.78 7.05 9.71
C LEU A 2 -7.57 8.58 9.80
N ILE A 3 -6.83 9.17 8.88
CA ILE A 3 -6.60 10.62 8.83
C ILE A 3 -7.92 11.38 8.56
N LEU A 4 -8.75 10.92 7.62
CA LEU A 4 -10.04 11.55 7.34
C LEU A 4 -10.97 11.50 8.55
N GLN A 5 -11.07 10.35 9.23
CA GLN A 5 -11.85 10.22 10.46
C GLN A 5 -11.35 11.15 11.56
N ALA A 6 -10.02 11.24 11.73
CA ALA A 6 -9.42 12.12 12.73
C ALA A 6 -9.70 13.61 12.44
N ILE A 7 -9.66 14.04 11.17
CA ILE A 7 -9.93 15.41 10.75
C ILE A 7 -11.42 15.79 11.00
N HIS A 8 -12.33 14.86 10.73
CA HIS A 8 -13.78 15.10 10.87
C HIS A 8 -14.34 14.82 12.26
N GLY A 9 -13.49 14.36 13.20
CA GLY A 9 -13.93 14.05 14.56
C GLY A 9 -14.79 12.79 14.67
N ASP A 10 -14.82 11.97 13.62
CA ASP A 10 -15.45 10.66 13.70
C ASP A 10 -14.64 9.75 14.61
N GLY A 11 -15.31 8.92 15.40
CA GLY A 11 -14.61 7.90 16.19
C GLY A 11 -13.68 7.08 15.29
N LEU A 12 -12.43 6.89 15.72
CA LEU A 12 -11.52 5.98 15.01
C LEU A 12 -12.18 4.61 14.89
N LEU A 13 -12.04 3.97 13.73
CA LEU A 13 -12.44 2.58 13.54
C LEU A 13 -11.92 1.76 14.72
N THR A 14 -12.82 1.26 15.54
CA THR A 14 -12.50 0.24 16.54
C THR A 14 -12.24 -1.05 15.78
N VAL A 15 -10.99 -1.28 15.42
CA VAL A 15 -10.62 -2.58 14.90
C VAL A 15 -10.55 -3.51 16.10
N SER A 16 -11.48 -4.45 16.15
CA SER A 16 -11.69 -5.36 17.28
C SER A 16 -10.48 -6.24 17.62
N ASP A 17 -9.48 -6.30 16.76
CA ASP A 17 -8.25 -7.09 16.93
C ASP A 17 -7.01 -6.26 16.60
N CYS A 18 -6.61 -5.40 17.52
CA CYS A 18 -5.41 -4.57 17.36
C CYS A 18 -4.10 -5.39 17.23
N TYR A 19 -4.08 -6.67 17.63
CA TYR A 19 -2.92 -7.56 17.49
C TYR A 19 -2.77 -8.16 16.08
N SER A 20 -3.80 -8.10 15.24
CA SER A 20 -3.75 -8.60 13.87
C SER A 20 -3.55 -7.51 12.81
N LEU A 21 -3.43 -6.25 13.25
CA LEU A 21 -3.23 -5.12 12.33
C LEU A 21 -1.78 -5.00 11.90
N PRO A 22 -1.54 -4.61 10.62
CA PRO A 22 -0.23 -4.18 10.18
C PRO A 22 0.34 -3.07 11.08
N ASP A 23 1.64 -3.08 11.32
CA ASP A 23 2.29 -2.09 12.17
C ASP A 23 2.04 -0.66 11.71
N ASP A 24 2.02 -0.42 10.39
CA ASP A 24 1.73 0.90 9.82
C ASP A 24 0.37 1.44 10.27
N VAL A 25 -0.66 0.58 10.30
CA VAL A 25 -2.02 0.94 10.76
C VAL A 25 -2.05 1.15 12.26
N ARG A 26 -1.42 0.25 13.01
CA ARG A 26 -1.35 0.31 14.48
C ARG A 26 -0.62 1.57 14.95
N ILE A 27 0.55 1.88 14.38
CA ILE A 27 1.33 3.09 14.70
C ILE A 27 0.49 4.33 14.40
N MET A 28 -0.12 4.42 13.23
CA MET A 28 -0.92 5.59 12.85
C MET A 28 -2.13 5.79 13.77
N SER A 29 -2.85 4.72 14.12
CA SER A 29 -3.99 4.78 15.04
C SER A 29 -3.59 5.26 16.43
N GLU A 30 -2.49 4.73 16.97
CA GLU A 30 -1.98 5.09 18.28
C GLU A 30 -1.51 6.54 18.33
N VAL A 31 -0.79 7.00 17.30
CA VAL A 31 -0.33 8.40 17.22
C VAL A 31 -1.52 9.36 17.13
N ILE A 32 -2.52 9.08 16.30
CA ILE A 32 -3.72 9.94 16.18
C ILE A 32 -4.42 10.04 17.55
N ARG A 33 -4.55 8.92 18.27
CA ARG A 33 -5.14 8.90 19.61
C ARG A 33 -4.33 9.76 20.60
N GLN A 34 -3.01 9.61 20.61
CA GLN A 34 -2.12 10.40 21.49
C GLN A 34 -2.23 11.91 21.21
N LEU A 35 -2.29 12.30 19.93
CA LEU A 35 -2.40 13.70 19.52
C LEU A 35 -3.75 14.32 19.88
N GLY A 36 -4.82 13.54 20.04
CA GLY A 36 -6.10 14.00 20.57
C GLY A 36 -6.03 14.38 22.05
N GLU A 37 -5.09 13.83 22.81
CA GLU A 37 -4.96 13.99 24.25
C GLU A 37 -3.84 14.95 24.67
N ARG A 38 -2.83 15.18 23.83
CA ARG A 38 -1.60 15.92 24.18
C ARG A 38 -1.32 17.07 23.24
N ARG A 39 -0.82 18.17 23.79
CA ARG A 39 -0.35 19.34 23.01
C ARG A 39 1.11 19.24 22.59
N GLU A 40 1.90 18.43 23.26
CA GLU A 40 3.30 18.18 22.94
C GLU A 40 3.55 16.67 22.92
N ALA A 41 4.22 16.19 21.88
CA ALA A 41 4.55 14.78 21.72
C ALA A 41 5.88 14.58 20.99
N ARG A 42 6.65 13.58 21.41
CA ARG A 42 7.72 13.00 20.61
C ARG A 42 7.30 11.60 20.20
N ILE A 43 7.29 11.35 18.90
CA ILE A 43 6.72 10.17 18.28
C ILE A 43 7.79 9.49 17.44
N ASP A 44 8.06 8.24 17.75
CA ASP A 44 8.87 7.35 16.93
C ASP A 44 7.93 6.47 16.09
N ILE A 45 8.00 6.63 14.76
CA ILE A 45 7.16 5.88 13.81
C ILE A 45 7.90 4.68 13.23
N GLY A 46 9.07 4.33 13.78
CA GLY A 46 9.88 3.23 13.29
C GLY A 46 10.28 3.39 11.82
N ASN A 47 10.05 2.38 11.00
CA ASN A 47 10.29 2.41 9.55
C ASN A 47 9.00 2.62 8.73
N CYS A 48 7.95 3.22 9.33
CA CYS A 48 6.66 3.44 8.67
C CYS A 48 6.67 4.69 7.79
N GLY A 49 6.94 4.54 6.50
CA GLY A 49 6.97 5.66 5.55
C GLY A 49 5.60 6.33 5.37
N THR A 50 4.53 5.58 5.40
CA THR A 50 3.15 6.09 5.30
C THR A 50 2.81 6.97 6.50
N ALA A 51 3.13 6.51 7.72
CA ALA A 51 2.91 7.30 8.93
C ALA A 51 3.74 8.60 8.91
N MET A 52 5.03 8.55 8.51
CA MET A 52 5.86 9.75 8.43
C MET A 52 5.20 10.81 7.54
N ARG A 53 4.78 10.49 6.33
CA ARG A 53 4.25 11.46 5.36
C ARG A 53 2.86 11.97 5.77
N PHE A 54 1.96 11.07 6.12
CA PHE A 54 0.58 11.45 6.43
C PHE A 54 0.47 12.19 7.77
N LEU A 55 1.23 11.77 8.79
CA LEU A 55 1.25 12.45 10.07
C LEU A 55 1.97 13.81 10.00
N THR A 56 2.98 13.98 9.13
CA THR A 56 3.58 15.30 8.91
C THR A 56 2.51 16.32 8.47
N ALA A 57 1.70 15.99 7.46
CA ALA A 57 0.62 16.85 7.01
C ALA A 57 -0.49 17.01 8.06
N TYR A 58 -0.87 15.93 8.73
CA TYR A 58 -1.90 15.95 9.76
C TYR A 58 -1.50 16.83 10.95
N CYS A 59 -0.28 16.66 11.48
CA CYS A 59 0.23 17.45 12.61
C CYS A 59 0.35 18.94 12.25
N ALA A 60 0.71 19.28 11.02
CA ALA A 60 0.88 20.66 10.58
C ALA A 60 -0.41 21.49 10.72
N GLN A 61 -1.59 20.88 10.64
CA GLN A 61 -2.89 21.55 10.79
C GLN A 61 -3.48 21.49 12.20
N LEU A 62 -2.87 20.79 13.15
CA LEU A 62 -3.34 20.66 14.52
C LEU A 62 -2.94 21.88 15.36
N ASP A 63 -3.71 22.96 15.24
CA ASP A 63 -3.42 24.23 15.91
C ASP A 63 -3.12 24.08 17.42
N GLY A 64 -2.07 24.74 17.88
CA GLY A 64 -1.61 24.74 19.26
C GLY A 64 -0.94 23.45 19.71
N THR A 65 -0.49 22.59 18.78
CA THR A 65 0.31 21.40 19.10
C THR A 65 1.78 21.58 18.69
N THR A 66 2.68 20.85 19.34
CA THR A 66 4.08 20.72 18.92
C THR A 66 4.46 19.24 18.91
N VAL A 67 4.84 18.72 17.75
CA VAL A 67 5.14 17.32 17.57
C VAL A 67 6.54 17.14 17.00
N ILE A 68 7.32 16.25 17.60
CA ILE A 68 8.58 15.76 17.00
C ILE A 68 8.27 14.39 16.40
N LEU A 69 8.36 14.29 15.08
CA LEU A 69 8.27 13.03 14.35
C LEU A 69 9.68 12.53 14.01
N ASP A 70 9.98 11.32 14.46
CA ASP A 70 11.25 10.65 14.25
C ASP A 70 11.01 9.20 13.83
N GLY A 71 12.06 8.47 13.48
CA GLY A 71 12.01 7.05 13.15
C GLY A 71 13.40 6.42 13.24
N VAL A 72 13.49 5.16 12.83
CA VAL A 72 14.76 4.45 12.77
C VAL A 72 15.75 5.11 11.80
N GLU A 73 17.02 4.76 11.87
CA GLU A 73 18.10 5.34 11.04
C GLU A 73 17.76 5.34 9.54
N ARG A 74 17.21 4.24 9.01
CA ARG A 74 16.78 4.17 7.60
C ARG A 74 15.70 5.20 7.27
N MET A 75 14.77 5.51 8.18
CA MET A 75 13.74 6.53 7.99
C MET A 75 14.33 7.93 7.87
N ARG A 76 15.38 8.23 8.62
CA ARG A 76 16.09 9.52 8.57
C ARG A 76 16.82 9.77 7.26
N HIS A 77 16.97 8.75 6.39
CA HIS A 77 17.51 8.86 5.04
C HIS A 77 16.45 8.78 3.94
N ARG A 78 15.16 8.75 4.31
CA ARG A 78 14.06 8.77 3.33
C ARG A 78 13.58 10.21 3.11
N PRO A 79 13.61 10.71 1.84
CA PRO A 79 13.31 12.12 1.57
C PRO A 79 11.88 12.49 1.93
N ILE A 80 11.69 13.71 2.43
CA ILE A 80 10.40 14.31 2.77
C ILE A 80 10.34 15.80 2.36
N GLY A 81 11.42 16.35 1.80
CA GLY A 81 11.57 17.76 1.51
C GLY A 81 10.42 18.33 0.72
N GLN A 82 10.05 17.73 -0.42
CA GLN A 82 8.96 18.23 -1.26
C GLN A 82 7.63 18.39 -0.53
N LEU A 83 7.32 17.47 0.42
CA LEU A 83 6.11 17.60 1.24
C LEU A 83 6.23 18.75 2.24
N VAL A 84 7.39 18.90 2.89
CA VAL A 84 7.62 19.97 3.87
C VAL A 84 7.57 21.33 3.18
N ASP A 85 8.19 21.47 2.00
CA ASP A 85 8.17 22.71 1.23
C ASP A 85 6.74 23.10 0.83
N ALA A 86 5.98 22.15 0.31
CA ALA A 86 4.57 22.34 -0.02
C ALA A 86 3.71 22.74 1.19
N LEU A 87 3.94 22.15 2.36
CA LEU A 87 3.27 22.50 3.60
C LEU A 87 3.67 23.90 4.08
N ARG A 88 4.96 24.27 3.99
CA ARG A 88 5.45 25.61 4.32
C ARG A 88 4.86 26.68 3.41
N GLU A 89 4.65 26.38 2.12
CA GLU A 89 3.98 27.31 1.20
C GLU A 89 2.57 27.69 1.64
N ILE A 90 1.84 26.79 2.31
CA ILE A 90 0.50 27.04 2.87
C ILE A 90 0.53 27.47 4.35
N GLY A 91 1.72 27.80 4.88
CA GLY A 91 1.91 28.40 6.18
C GLY A 91 2.30 27.46 7.32
N ALA A 92 2.68 26.22 7.06
CA ALA A 92 3.12 25.30 8.10
C ALA A 92 4.46 25.72 8.75
N ASP A 93 4.56 25.59 10.07
CA ASP A 93 5.81 25.78 10.84
C ASP A 93 6.46 24.42 11.10
N ILE A 94 7.40 24.05 10.22
CA ILE A 94 8.12 22.77 10.25
C ILE A 94 9.63 23.05 10.23
N GLU A 95 10.35 22.44 11.17
CA GLU A 95 11.80 22.52 11.31
C GLU A 95 12.43 21.13 11.16
N TYR A 96 13.51 21.02 10.39
CA TYR A 96 14.35 19.83 10.38
C TYR A 96 15.26 19.82 11.60
N LEU A 97 15.29 18.70 12.34
CA LEU A 97 16.16 18.54 13.52
C LEU A 97 17.51 17.89 13.19
N GLY A 98 17.70 17.50 11.95
CA GLY A 98 18.91 16.92 11.40
C GLY A 98 19.23 17.50 10.02
N GLU A 99 19.42 16.64 9.04
CA GLU A 99 19.68 17.02 7.64
C GLU A 99 18.42 17.59 6.99
N GLU A 100 18.59 18.71 6.23
CA GLU A 100 17.50 19.33 5.52
C GLU A 100 16.93 18.40 4.43
N GLY A 101 15.60 18.33 4.34
CA GLY A 101 14.92 17.40 3.43
C GLY A 101 14.62 16.04 4.02
N PHE A 102 15.09 15.75 5.26
CA PHE A 102 14.98 14.46 5.91
C PHE A 102 14.47 14.55 7.35
N PRO A 103 13.79 13.50 7.87
CA PRO A 103 13.46 13.43 9.30
C PRO A 103 14.75 13.41 10.18
N PRO A 104 14.68 13.78 11.47
CA PRO A 104 13.48 14.09 12.27
C PRO A 104 12.94 15.49 12.03
N LEU A 105 11.62 15.65 12.22
CA LEU A 105 10.92 16.92 12.04
C LEU A 105 10.36 17.41 13.37
N ARG A 106 10.48 18.73 13.64
CA ARG A 106 9.64 19.42 14.62
C ARG A 106 8.54 20.15 13.88
N ILE A 107 7.29 19.87 14.23
CA ILE A 107 6.09 20.41 13.59
C ILE A 107 5.31 21.17 14.63
N LYS A 108 5.10 22.47 14.42
CA LYS A 108 4.16 23.27 15.21
C LYS A 108 2.88 23.42 14.41
N GLY A 109 1.81 22.80 14.92
CA GLY A 109 0.50 22.87 14.30
C GLY A 109 -0.05 24.29 14.30
N CYS A 110 -0.62 24.69 13.16
CA CYS A 110 -1.19 26.02 12.95
C CYS A 110 -2.33 25.98 11.92
N ILE A 111 -3.02 27.10 11.77
CA ILE A 111 -4.05 27.25 10.74
C ILE A 111 -3.37 27.41 9.38
N LEU A 112 -3.64 26.49 8.46
CA LEU A 112 -3.06 26.46 7.12
C LEU A 112 -3.96 27.17 6.10
N ASP A 113 -3.37 27.90 5.16
CA ASP A 113 -4.07 28.45 3.98
C ASP A 113 -4.26 27.37 2.91
N LYS A 114 -5.27 26.51 3.12
CA LYS A 114 -5.57 25.39 2.23
C LYS A 114 -6.15 25.79 0.87
N GLN A 115 -6.52 27.06 0.67
CA GLN A 115 -7.01 27.58 -0.62
C GLN A 115 -5.85 27.93 -1.56
N ARG A 116 -4.68 28.23 -1.01
CA ARG A 116 -3.48 28.49 -1.79
C ARG A 116 -3.12 27.25 -2.59
N LEU A 117 -2.94 27.45 -3.91
CA LEU A 117 -2.50 26.38 -4.81
C LEU A 117 -1.04 26.03 -4.54
N VAL A 118 -0.78 24.76 -4.28
CA VAL A 118 0.56 24.20 -4.16
C VAL A 118 0.80 23.24 -5.33
N THR A 119 2.00 23.28 -5.90
CA THR A 119 2.35 22.43 -7.04
C THR A 119 3.48 21.49 -6.67
N ILE A 120 3.26 20.19 -6.84
CA ILE A 120 4.31 19.17 -6.72
C ILE A 120 4.43 18.44 -8.05
N ASN A 121 5.50 18.76 -8.79
CA ASN A 121 5.83 18.11 -10.04
C ASN A 121 6.88 17.03 -9.82
N ASN A 122 6.77 15.92 -10.55
CA ASN A 122 7.67 14.78 -10.45
C ASN A 122 7.96 14.36 -8.99
N PRO A 123 6.92 13.97 -8.20
CA PRO A 123 7.09 13.69 -6.79
C PRO A 123 8.00 12.46 -6.55
N GLN A 124 8.98 12.59 -5.66
CA GLN A 124 9.81 11.46 -5.20
C GLN A 124 8.97 10.38 -4.50
N SER A 125 7.77 10.75 -4.03
CA SER A 125 6.78 9.82 -3.48
C SER A 125 5.36 10.34 -3.76
N THR A 126 4.51 9.46 -4.30
CA THR A 126 3.07 9.75 -4.49
C THR A 126 2.35 10.05 -3.17
N GLN A 127 2.90 9.58 -2.05
CA GLN A 127 2.38 9.85 -0.71
C GLN A 127 2.44 11.33 -0.33
N PHE A 128 3.31 12.15 -0.94
CA PHE A 128 3.36 13.60 -0.69
C PHE A 128 2.08 14.28 -1.18
N VAL A 129 1.67 13.96 -2.41
CA VAL A 129 0.42 14.46 -2.98
C VAL A 129 -0.79 13.94 -2.19
N SER A 130 -0.80 12.65 -1.86
CA SER A 130 -1.86 12.04 -1.05
C SER A 130 -1.98 12.67 0.34
N ALA A 131 -0.87 12.99 1.01
CA ALA A 131 -0.86 13.64 2.31
C ALA A 131 -1.51 15.02 2.28
N LEU A 132 -1.19 15.84 1.26
CA LEU A 132 -1.79 17.16 1.06
C LEU A 132 -3.28 17.06 0.73
N LEU A 133 -3.69 16.14 -0.15
CA LEU A 133 -5.09 15.89 -0.47
C LEU A 133 -5.90 15.51 0.77
N LEU A 134 -5.36 14.63 1.62
CA LEU A 134 -6.04 14.15 2.83
C LEU A 134 -6.33 15.27 3.83
N ILE A 135 -5.49 16.30 3.92
CA ILE A 135 -5.74 17.47 4.78
C ILE A 135 -6.59 18.55 4.09
N GLY A 136 -7.03 18.30 2.85
CA GLY A 136 -7.87 19.23 2.09
C GLY A 136 -7.11 20.42 1.49
N ALA A 137 -5.79 20.31 1.28
CA ALA A 137 -5.00 21.35 0.60
C ALA A 137 -5.31 21.37 -0.91
N ASN A 138 -5.26 22.55 -1.50
CA ASN A 138 -5.40 22.74 -2.95
C ASN A 138 -4.08 22.41 -3.66
N VAL A 139 -3.96 21.16 -4.14
CA VAL A 139 -2.72 20.63 -4.72
C VAL A 139 -2.87 20.26 -6.19
N GLN A 140 -1.91 20.69 -6.99
CA GLN A 140 -1.75 20.34 -8.39
C GLN A 140 -0.48 19.51 -8.57
N THR A 141 -0.53 18.52 -9.45
CA THR A 141 0.60 17.68 -9.86
C THR A 141 0.45 17.30 -11.32
N ASP A 142 1.58 17.20 -12.01
CA ASP A 142 1.68 16.66 -13.38
C ASP A 142 1.76 15.13 -13.40
N PHE A 143 1.85 14.50 -12.21
CA PHE A 143 2.04 13.07 -12.06
C PHE A 143 0.71 12.32 -11.86
N THR A 144 0.50 11.29 -12.66
CA THR A 144 -0.67 10.41 -12.54
C THR A 144 -0.26 9.10 -11.89
N SER A 145 -0.99 8.68 -10.85
CA SER A 145 -0.71 7.44 -10.12
C SER A 145 -1.99 6.82 -9.59
N PRO A 146 -2.12 5.48 -9.60
CA PRO A 146 -3.23 4.77 -8.95
C PRO A 146 -3.40 5.17 -7.48
N TYR A 147 -2.33 5.40 -6.75
CA TYR A 147 -2.38 5.81 -5.33
C TYR A 147 -2.99 7.21 -5.14
N ILE A 148 -2.70 8.16 -6.04
CA ILE A 148 -3.31 9.50 -6.02
C ILE A 148 -4.80 9.39 -6.37
N THR A 149 -5.14 8.60 -7.39
CA THR A 149 -6.53 8.33 -7.80
C THR A 149 -7.31 7.68 -6.66
N LEU A 150 -6.75 6.65 -6.03
CA LEU A 150 -7.32 6.00 -4.85
C LEU A 150 -7.59 7.02 -3.72
N THR A 151 -6.62 7.91 -3.44
CA THR A 151 -6.78 8.94 -2.40
C THR A 151 -7.92 9.89 -2.72
N ARG A 152 -8.02 10.40 -3.96
CA ARG A 152 -9.11 11.29 -4.39
C ARG A 152 -10.48 10.60 -4.26
N THR A 153 -10.59 9.37 -4.78
CA THR A 153 -11.82 8.58 -4.68
C THR A 153 -12.23 8.32 -3.25
N LEU A 154 -11.28 8.02 -2.34
CA LEU A 154 -11.58 7.84 -0.92
C LEU A 154 -12.10 9.11 -0.26
N ILE A 155 -11.52 10.27 -0.59
CA ILE A 155 -11.98 11.57 -0.08
C ILE A 155 -13.40 11.87 -0.58
N GLU A 156 -13.67 11.67 -1.86
CA GLU A 156 -15.00 11.87 -2.47
C GLU A 156 -16.06 10.97 -1.83
N ARG A 157 -15.76 9.68 -1.69
CA ARG A 157 -16.65 8.70 -1.04
C ARG A 157 -16.91 9.07 0.43
N TYR A 158 -15.88 9.51 1.13
CA TYR A 158 -15.99 9.93 2.52
C TYR A 158 -16.88 11.17 2.67
N ALA A 159 -16.67 12.18 1.81
CA ALA A 159 -17.50 13.38 1.79
C ALA A 159 -18.98 13.05 1.45
N GLN A 160 -19.22 12.18 0.47
CA GLN A 160 -20.57 11.75 0.12
C GLN A 160 -21.27 11.03 1.28
N HIS A 161 -20.55 10.18 2.01
CA HIS A 161 -21.10 9.50 3.19
C HIS A 161 -21.53 10.49 4.27
N HIS A 162 -20.72 11.51 4.55
CA HIS A 162 -21.05 12.55 5.53
C HIS A 162 -22.25 13.40 5.10
N MET A 163 -22.34 13.73 3.82
CA MET A 163 -23.52 14.46 3.29
C MET A 163 -24.79 13.64 3.44
N ASN A 164 -24.77 12.36 3.11
CA ASN A 164 -25.92 11.47 3.24
C ASN A 164 -26.37 11.34 4.70
N ARG A 165 -25.42 11.18 5.63
CA ARG A 165 -25.68 11.09 7.08
C ARG A 165 -26.29 12.37 7.63
N SER A 166 -25.81 13.55 7.21
CA SER A 166 -26.36 14.84 7.63
C SER A 166 -27.78 15.09 7.12
N GLN A 167 -28.18 14.44 6.03
CA GLN A 167 -29.53 14.51 5.46
C GLN A 167 -30.48 13.43 6.02
N GLY A 168 -30.04 12.66 7.05
CA GLY A 168 -30.86 11.61 7.67
C GLY A 168 -31.06 10.36 6.79
N VAL A 169 -30.26 10.19 5.75
CA VAL A 169 -30.27 8.97 4.93
C VAL A 169 -29.57 7.88 5.73
N ASP A 170 -30.34 6.88 6.17
CA ASP A 170 -29.82 5.74 6.95
C ASP A 170 -28.97 4.85 6.02
N CYS A 171 -27.65 5.04 6.09
CA CYS A 171 -26.69 4.33 5.25
C CYS A 171 -26.53 2.85 5.64
N GLU A 172 -27.12 2.41 6.78
CA GLU A 172 -27.00 1.03 7.26
C GLU A 172 -28.08 0.08 6.71
N ARG A 173 -29.13 0.57 6.05
CA ARG A 173 -30.33 -0.22 5.72
C ARG A 173 -30.58 -0.58 4.25
N ASN A 174 -29.73 -0.21 3.32
CA ASN A 174 -29.99 -0.52 1.90
C ASN A 174 -29.10 -1.66 1.36
N VAL A 175 -29.15 -2.81 1.98
CA VAL A 175 -28.85 -4.09 1.37
C VAL A 175 -30.17 -4.77 1.03
N VAL A 176 -30.87 -4.34 -0.01
CA VAL A 176 -31.87 -5.19 -0.72
C VAL A 176 -32.11 -4.64 -2.13
N GLU A 177 -31.85 -5.50 -3.12
CA GLU A 177 -32.47 -5.63 -4.43
C GLU A 177 -32.56 -4.43 -5.39
N ASN A 178 -31.82 -4.56 -6.49
CA ASN A 178 -32.08 -3.98 -7.82
C ASN A 178 -31.84 -2.47 -8.02
N ASN A 179 -30.72 -2.13 -8.64
CA ASN A 179 -30.48 -0.88 -9.38
C ASN A 179 -30.47 0.43 -8.58
N VAL A 180 -29.82 0.49 -7.44
CA VAL A 180 -29.41 1.76 -6.84
C VAL A 180 -27.89 1.82 -6.85
N VAL A 181 -27.34 2.94 -7.35
CA VAL A 181 -25.92 3.31 -7.19
C VAL A 181 -25.58 3.12 -5.72
N GLY A 182 -24.84 2.04 -5.42
CA GLY A 182 -24.73 1.50 -4.07
C GLY A 182 -24.20 2.53 -3.09
N VAL A 183 -24.82 2.59 -1.92
CA VAL A 183 -24.18 3.10 -0.72
C VAL A 183 -22.90 2.28 -0.57
N VAL A 184 -21.76 2.92 -0.82
CA VAL A 184 -20.47 2.28 -0.65
C VAL A 184 -20.35 2.01 0.83
N ASP A 185 -20.28 0.75 1.21
CA ASP A 185 -19.91 0.36 2.55
C ASP A 185 -18.46 0.82 2.77
N LEU A 186 -18.30 2.01 3.36
CA LEU A 186 -17.01 2.60 3.70
C LEU A 186 -16.20 1.69 4.65
N TYR A 187 -16.88 0.73 5.27
CA TYR A 187 -16.29 -0.19 6.23
C TYR A 187 -15.86 -1.52 5.59
N LYS A 188 -16.26 -1.79 4.34
CA LYS A 188 -15.74 -2.94 3.61
C LYS A 188 -14.35 -2.62 3.07
N ILE A 189 -13.37 -2.72 3.95
CA ILE A 189 -11.97 -2.48 3.61
C ILE A 189 -11.52 -3.62 2.71
N GLU A 190 -11.20 -3.29 1.46
CA GLU A 190 -10.54 -4.22 0.54
C GLU A 190 -9.18 -4.63 1.11
N ARG A 191 -8.81 -5.89 0.93
CA ARG A 191 -7.50 -6.39 1.33
C ARG A 191 -6.40 -5.83 0.40
N ASP A 192 -5.17 -5.96 0.85
CA ASP A 192 -4.00 -5.40 0.18
C ASP A 192 -3.53 -6.28 -0.99
N TRP A 193 -3.61 -5.75 -2.21
CA TRP A 193 -3.13 -6.41 -3.41
C TRP A 193 -1.60 -6.57 -3.43
N SER A 194 -0.86 -5.68 -2.78
CA SER A 194 0.59 -5.86 -2.63
C SER A 194 0.91 -7.11 -1.81
N SER A 195 0.12 -7.38 -0.76
CA SER A 195 0.26 -8.60 0.06
C SER A 195 -0.16 -9.85 -0.70
N ALA A 196 -1.12 -9.74 -1.64
CA ALA A 196 -1.50 -10.86 -2.49
C ALA A 196 -0.36 -11.33 -3.40
N ALA A 197 0.54 -10.42 -3.81
CA ALA A 197 1.66 -10.73 -4.71
C ALA A 197 2.51 -11.91 -4.24
N PHE A 198 2.67 -12.07 -2.93
CA PHE A 198 3.45 -13.16 -2.35
C PHE A 198 2.74 -14.52 -2.53
N TRP A 199 1.41 -14.55 -2.52
CA TRP A 199 0.67 -15.78 -2.82
C TRP A 199 0.65 -16.09 -4.31
N TYR A 200 0.68 -15.08 -5.18
CA TYR A 200 0.92 -15.26 -6.62
C TYR A 200 2.30 -15.86 -6.87
N GLU A 201 3.35 -15.34 -6.22
CA GLU A 201 4.71 -15.88 -6.25
C GLU A 201 4.74 -17.34 -5.80
N TYR A 202 4.05 -17.66 -4.68
CA TYR A 202 3.95 -19.02 -4.19
C TYR A 202 3.34 -19.96 -5.24
N VAL A 203 2.18 -19.59 -5.81
CA VAL A 203 1.50 -20.43 -6.81
C VAL A 203 2.33 -20.56 -8.08
N ALA A 204 3.05 -19.52 -8.50
CA ALA A 204 3.94 -19.59 -9.67
C ALA A 204 5.11 -20.57 -9.48
N LEU A 205 5.69 -20.61 -8.27
CA LEU A 205 6.89 -21.40 -7.98
C LEU A 205 6.57 -22.82 -7.50
N HIS A 206 5.48 -22.99 -6.74
CA HIS A 206 5.15 -24.25 -6.07
C HIS A 206 3.91 -24.93 -6.63
N GLY A 207 3.13 -24.22 -7.49
CA GLY A 207 1.87 -24.75 -8.03
C GLY A 207 0.71 -24.66 -7.04
N GLY A 208 -0.37 -25.39 -7.36
CA GLY A 208 -1.57 -25.44 -6.52
C GLY A 208 -2.57 -24.33 -6.77
N GLU A 209 -3.49 -24.19 -5.83
CA GLU A 209 -4.58 -23.22 -5.84
C GLU A 209 -4.73 -22.57 -4.47
N ILE A 210 -4.93 -21.23 -4.44
CA ILE A 210 -5.15 -20.46 -3.21
C ILE A 210 -6.35 -19.53 -3.39
N THR A 211 -7.26 -19.50 -2.41
CA THR A 211 -8.35 -18.52 -2.34
C THR A 211 -7.97 -17.37 -1.43
N LEU A 212 -8.05 -16.14 -1.97
CA LEU A 212 -7.73 -14.89 -1.27
C LEU A 212 -9.02 -14.04 -1.15
N PRO A 213 -9.69 -14.05 0.01
CA PRO A 213 -10.93 -13.30 0.19
C PRO A 213 -10.67 -11.79 0.28
N GLY A 214 -11.66 -10.98 -0.11
CA GLY A 214 -11.64 -9.53 0.07
C GLY A 214 -10.81 -8.77 -0.96
N LEU A 215 -10.46 -9.39 -2.09
CA LEU A 215 -9.81 -8.76 -3.25
C LEU A 215 -10.81 -8.74 -4.41
N TYR A 216 -10.97 -7.60 -5.09
CA TYR A 216 -12.06 -7.43 -6.06
C TYR A 216 -11.58 -7.00 -7.44
N ARG A 217 -12.34 -7.37 -8.47
CA ARG A 217 -12.05 -7.04 -9.88
C ARG A 217 -12.00 -5.54 -10.15
N ASP A 218 -12.81 -4.74 -9.46
CA ASP A 218 -12.95 -3.29 -9.59
C ASP A 218 -12.09 -2.50 -8.59
N SER A 219 -11.04 -3.14 -8.06
CA SER A 219 -10.09 -2.50 -7.16
C SER A 219 -9.46 -1.25 -7.75
N LEU A 220 -9.31 -0.22 -6.90
CA LEU A 220 -8.57 1.01 -7.21
C LEU A 220 -7.10 0.93 -6.83
N GLN A 221 -6.66 -0.17 -6.20
CA GLN A 221 -5.26 -0.36 -5.84
C GLN A 221 -4.43 -0.61 -7.11
N GLY A 222 -3.33 0.11 -7.27
CA GLY A 222 -2.44 -0.06 -8.43
C GLY A 222 -1.85 -1.45 -8.54
N ASP A 223 -1.55 -2.06 -7.40
CA ASP A 223 -0.94 -3.38 -7.30
C ASP A 223 -1.87 -4.52 -7.73
N LYS A 224 -3.15 -4.25 -8.02
CA LYS A 224 -4.05 -5.22 -8.67
C LYS A 224 -3.48 -5.75 -9.99
N VAL A 225 -2.63 -5.00 -10.66
CA VAL A 225 -1.93 -5.41 -11.89
C VAL A 225 -1.10 -6.69 -11.70
N VAL A 226 -0.87 -7.12 -10.46
CA VAL A 226 -0.23 -8.42 -10.15
C VAL A 226 -0.93 -9.59 -10.83
N ALA A 227 -2.27 -9.56 -10.94
CA ALA A 227 -3.04 -10.59 -11.63
C ALA A 227 -2.65 -10.72 -13.11
N ASP A 228 -2.45 -9.58 -13.78
CA ASP A 228 -2.06 -9.53 -15.19
C ASP A 228 -0.59 -9.94 -15.35
N ILE A 229 0.32 -9.44 -14.50
CA ILE A 229 1.74 -9.80 -14.53
C ILE A 229 1.92 -11.30 -14.35
N PHE A 230 1.29 -11.88 -13.33
CA PHE A 230 1.44 -13.30 -13.02
C PHE A 230 0.71 -14.23 -13.98
N THR A 231 -0.21 -13.73 -14.81
CA THR A 231 -0.73 -14.50 -15.95
C THR A 231 0.41 -14.90 -16.90
N HIS A 232 1.39 -14.01 -17.14
CA HIS A 232 2.59 -14.31 -17.92
C HIS A 232 3.57 -15.26 -17.20
N LEU A 233 3.46 -15.37 -15.87
CA LEU A 233 4.26 -16.26 -15.04
C LEU A 233 3.55 -17.58 -14.69
N GLY A 234 2.44 -17.88 -15.39
CA GLY A 234 1.74 -19.14 -15.29
C GLY A 234 0.74 -19.24 -14.14
N VAL A 235 0.18 -18.11 -13.66
CA VAL A 235 -0.86 -18.08 -12.63
C VAL A 235 -2.14 -17.48 -13.20
N HIS A 236 -3.24 -18.23 -13.12
CA HIS A 236 -4.57 -17.76 -13.48
C HIS A 236 -5.30 -17.17 -12.29
N THR A 237 -6.09 -16.11 -12.52
CA THR A 237 -6.92 -15.46 -11.49
C THR A 237 -8.39 -15.58 -11.84
N ALA A 238 -9.17 -16.24 -11.00
CA ALA A 238 -10.63 -16.27 -11.06
C ALA A 238 -11.22 -15.30 -10.03
N TYR A 239 -12.14 -14.42 -10.46
CA TYR A 239 -12.78 -13.45 -9.60
C TYR A 239 -14.16 -13.96 -9.15
N THR A 240 -14.43 -13.84 -7.85
CA THR A 240 -15.71 -14.19 -7.23
C THR A 240 -16.32 -12.96 -6.52
N ALA A 241 -17.54 -13.09 -6.00
CA ALA A 241 -18.16 -12.04 -5.18
C ALA A 241 -17.44 -11.83 -3.83
N GLU A 242 -16.70 -12.82 -3.36
CA GLU A 242 -16.06 -12.82 -2.04
C GLU A 242 -14.55 -12.50 -2.10
N GLY A 243 -13.95 -12.61 -3.31
CA GLY A 243 -12.51 -12.39 -3.51
C GLY A 243 -12.01 -12.98 -4.81
N ILE A 244 -10.79 -13.52 -4.77
CA ILE A 244 -10.16 -14.18 -5.91
C ILE A 244 -9.70 -15.58 -5.55
N THR A 245 -9.65 -16.45 -6.57
CA THR A 245 -8.92 -17.72 -6.51
C THR A 245 -7.80 -17.66 -7.54
N ILE A 246 -6.58 -17.97 -7.11
CA ILE A 246 -5.39 -18.02 -7.96
C ILE A 246 -4.93 -19.47 -8.07
N ALA A 247 -4.62 -19.91 -9.30
CA ALA A 247 -4.21 -21.28 -9.57
C ALA A 247 -3.10 -21.33 -10.61
N SER A 248 -2.19 -22.32 -10.50
CA SER A 248 -1.17 -22.52 -11.52
C SER A 248 -1.78 -23.12 -12.78
N THR A 249 -1.37 -22.63 -13.96
CA THR A 249 -1.86 -23.12 -15.26
C THR A 249 -1.38 -24.54 -15.61
N GLY A 250 -0.45 -25.11 -14.82
CA GLY A 250 0.05 -26.48 -14.99
C GLY A 250 -0.79 -27.56 -14.32
N THR A 251 -1.80 -27.22 -13.50
CA THR A 251 -2.73 -28.19 -12.90
C THR A 251 -3.90 -28.42 -13.86
N ALA A 252 -3.92 -29.58 -14.49
CA ALA A 252 -4.83 -29.95 -15.56
C ALA A 252 -6.23 -30.38 -15.04
N ASP A 253 -6.96 -29.53 -14.33
CA ASP A 253 -8.36 -29.80 -13.96
C ASP A 253 -9.18 -28.51 -13.70
N LEU A 254 -8.93 -27.42 -14.45
CA LEU A 254 -9.85 -26.27 -14.44
C LEU A 254 -11.09 -26.61 -15.27
N GLN A 255 -12.21 -26.88 -14.61
CA GLN A 255 -13.50 -27.13 -15.26
C GLN A 255 -13.97 -25.88 -16.06
N HIS A 256 -14.27 -26.14 -17.31
CA HIS A 256 -14.52 -25.30 -18.46
C HIS A 256 -15.78 -24.42 -18.39
N SER A 257 -15.98 -23.49 -17.49
CA SER A 257 -17.13 -22.58 -17.62
C SER A 257 -16.80 -21.10 -17.84
N ASP A 258 -15.57 -20.64 -17.56
CA ASP A 258 -15.26 -19.20 -17.60
C ASP A 258 -14.13 -18.78 -18.57
N LEU A 259 -13.72 -19.69 -19.48
CA LEU A 259 -12.60 -19.46 -20.40
C LEU A 259 -13.05 -19.16 -21.83
N GLN A 260 -14.16 -18.45 -22.05
CA GLN A 260 -14.50 -17.98 -23.40
C GLN A 260 -13.57 -16.83 -23.80
N GLY A 261 -12.51 -17.18 -24.53
CA GLY A 261 -11.66 -16.23 -25.25
C GLY A 261 -10.16 -16.33 -25.09
N ILE A 262 -9.64 -17.25 -24.26
CA ILE A 262 -8.19 -17.45 -24.10
C ILE A 262 -7.83 -18.83 -24.64
N ASP A 263 -6.95 -18.90 -25.64
CA ASP A 263 -6.40 -20.15 -26.17
C ASP A 263 -5.46 -20.80 -25.15
N VAL A 264 -6.01 -21.65 -24.29
CA VAL A 264 -5.31 -22.35 -23.19
C VAL A 264 -4.41 -23.48 -23.70
N ARG A 265 -4.30 -23.68 -25.02
CA ARG A 265 -3.52 -24.79 -25.62
C ARG A 265 -2.06 -24.49 -25.86
N SER A 266 -1.55 -23.30 -25.55
CA SER A 266 -0.11 -23.01 -25.57
C SER A 266 0.56 -23.37 -24.24
N THR A 267 0.18 -24.51 -23.66
CA THR A 267 0.74 -25.00 -22.42
C THR A 267 2.17 -25.49 -22.67
N VAL A 268 3.11 -24.69 -22.17
CA VAL A 268 4.40 -25.17 -21.62
C VAL A 268 5.24 -26.08 -22.54
N GLN A 269 5.64 -25.55 -23.69
CA GLN A 269 7.02 -25.66 -24.11
C GLN A 269 7.63 -24.29 -23.93
N ARG A 270 8.25 -24.05 -22.77
CA ARG A 270 9.04 -22.84 -22.52
C ARG A 270 10.17 -22.82 -23.54
N SER A 271 10.08 -21.95 -24.54
CA SER A 271 11.21 -21.60 -25.37
C SER A 271 12.24 -20.91 -24.50
N ALA A 272 13.51 -21.16 -24.69
CA ALA A 272 14.63 -20.82 -23.83
C ALA A 272 14.91 -19.30 -23.66
N GLU A 273 14.00 -18.41 -24.05
CA GLU A 273 14.15 -16.95 -23.98
C GLU A 273 12.78 -16.30 -23.72
N GLU A 274 12.17 -16.59 -22.56
CA GLU A 274 11.01 -15.80 -22.15
C GLU A 274 11.49 -14.53 -21.47
N ILE A 275 11.10 -13.37 -22.02
CA ILE A 275 11.39 -12.03 -21.49
C ILE A 275 10.09 -11.47 -20.96
N LEU A 276 10.09 -11.02 -19.70
CA LEU A 276 9.00 -10.23 -19.12
C LEU A 276 9.38 -8.75 -19.13
N LEU A 277 8.60 -7.94 -19.84
CA LEU A 277 8.73 -6.48 -19.84
C LEU A 277 7.74 -5.90 -18.84
N GLN A 278 8.20 -5.23 -17.77
CA GLN A 278 7.33 -4.67 -16.76
C GLN A 278 7.75 -3.28 -16.30
N ASP A 279 6.80 -2.33 -16.33
CA ASP A 279 6.94 -1.01 -15.74
C ASP A 279 6.42 -1.01 -14.29
N PHE A 280 7.30 -0.70 -13.33
CA PHE A 280 6.99 -0.65 -11.92
C PHE A 280 6.66 0.77 -11.40
N SER A 281 6.57 1.77 -12.25
CA SER A 281 6.25 3.15 -11.85
C SER A 281 4.96 3.23 -11.02
N ALA A 282 3.92 2.47 -11.41
CA ALA A 282 2.61 2.45 -10.75
C ALA A 282 2.47 1.38 -9.66
N CYS A 283 3.36 0.37 -9.63
CA CYS A 283 3.30 -0.79 -8.73
C CYS A 283 4.68 -1.20 -8.17
N PRO A 284 5.46 -0.26 -7.61
CA PRO A 284 6.83 -0.53 -7.17
C PRO A 284 6.92 -1.57 -6.05
N ASP A 285 5.81 -1.81 -5.35
CA ASP A 285 5.76 -2.76 -4.25
C ASP A 285 5.66 -4.22 -4.72
N LEU A 286 5.35 -4.45 -5.99
CA LEU A 286 5.34 -5.78 -6.61
C LEU A 286 6.74 -6.25 -7.04
N TYR A 287 7.71 -5.33 -7.16
CA TYR A 287 9.03 -5.64 -7.73
C TYR A 287 9.73 -6.84 -7.05
N PRO A 288 9.79 -6.98 -5.72
CA PRO A 288 10.47 -8.11 -5.08
C PRO A 288 9.89 -9.47 -5.49
N ALA A 289 8.56 -9.62 -5.40
CA ALA A 289 7.88 -10.86 -5.73
C ALA A 289 8.05 -11.22 -7.23
N VAL A 290 7.86 -10.24 -8.12
CA VAL A 290 7.99 -10.47 -9.57
C VAL A 290 9.43 -10.80 -9.94
N ALA A 291 10.41 -10.06 -9.42
CA ALA A 291 11.82 -10.24 -9.77
C ALA A 291 12.36 -11.61 -9.32
N LEU A 292 12.06 -12.01 -8.08
CA LEU A 292 12.47 -13.30 -7.54
C LEU A 292 11.74 -14.46 -8.21
N THR A 293 10.45 -14.29 -8.54
CA THR A 293 9.72 -15.29 -9.35
C THR A 293 10.39 -15.48 -10.72
N CYS A 294 10.69 -14.38 -11.43
CA CYS A 294 11.37 -14.46 -12.73
C CYS A 294 12.72 -15.14 -12.62
N GLU A 295 13.52 -14.79 -11.61
CA GLU A 295 14.83 -15.41 -11.36
C GLU A 295 14.69 -16.93 -11.17
N ARG A 296 13.74 -17.36 -10.31
CA ARG A 296 13.52 -18.79 -10.01
C ARG A 296 12.98 -19.57 -11.20
N LEU A 297 12.20 -18.93 -12.07
CA LEU A 297 11.66 -19.54 -13.29
C LEU A 297 12.65 -19.47 -14.48
N GLY A 298 13.78 -18.75 -14.36
CA GLY A 298 14.73 -18.53 -15.44
C GLY A 298 14.21 -17.61 -16.55
N ILE A 299 13.30 -16.68 -16.19
CA ILE A 299 12.72 -15.68 -17.09
C ILE A 299 13.53 -14.39 -16.96
N GLU A 300 13.92 -13.77 -18.08
CA GLU A 300 14.61 -12.49 -18.07
C GLU A 300 13.62 -11.35 -17.80
N LEU A 301 13.81 -10.61 -16.69
CA LEU A 301 12.98 -9.45 -16.33
C LEU A 301 13.61 -8.14 -16.82
N HIS A 302 12.94 -7.47 -17.76
CA HIS A 302 13.26 -6.11 -18.16
C HIS A 302 12.37 -5.13 -17.40
N ALA A 303 12.86 -4.63 -16.27
CA ALA A 303 12.16 -3.73 -15.38
C ALA A 303 12.42 -2.27 -15.75
N THR A 304 11.35 -1.47 -15.87
CA THR A 304 11.40 0.00 -15.98
C THR A 304 10.63 0.65 -14.83
N GLY A 305 10.70 1.99 -14.68
CA GLY A 305 10.00 2.68 -13.59
C GLY A 305 10.53 2.34 -12.19
N THR A 306 11.83 2.05 -12.08
CA THR A 306 12.47 1.52 -10.88
C THR A 306 13.09 2.60 -9.98
N ASP A 307 13.02 3.88 -10.35
CA ASP A 307 13.70 5.00 -9.68
C ASP A 307 13.34 5.14 -8.19
N SER A 308 12.14 4.73 -7.81
CA SER A 308 11.69 4.79 -6.43
C SER A 308 12.16 3.60 -5.55
N LEU A 309 12.62 2.50 -6.14
CA LEU A 309 12.97 1.27 -5.43
C LEU A 309 14.15 1.43 -4.46
N PRO A 310 15.23 2.19 -4.79
CA PRO A 310 16.31 2.44 -3.85
C PRO A 310 15.90 3.29 -2.62
N LEU A 311 14.78 4.01 -2.71
CA LEU A 311 14.27 4.91 -1.66
C LEU A 311 13.22 4.26 -0.74
N LYS A 312 12.96 2.97 -0.93
CA LYS A 312 12.02 2.19 -0.11
C LYS A 312 12.65 1.79 1.25
N GLU A 313 12.04 0.84 1.95
CA GLU A 313 12.52 0.30 3.21
C GLU A 313 13.96 -0.22 3.12
N SER A 314 14.28 -0.83 1.99
CA SER A 314 15.63 -1.19 1.54
C SER A 314 15.91 -0.56 0.17
N ASP A 315 17.13 -0.65 -0.32
CA ASP A 315 17.40 -0.54 -1.75
C ASP A 315 17.00 -1.88 -2.39
N ARG A 316 15.74 -1.95 -2.86
CA ARG A 316 15.15 -3.19 -3.37
C ARG A 316 15.86 -3.75 -4.61
N LEU A 317 16.46 -2.90 -5.44
CA LEU A 317 17.24 -3.36 -6.58
C LEU A 317 18.49 -4.11 -6.14
N ARG A 318 19.17 -3.59 -5.11
CA ARG A 318 20.33 -4.24 -4.52
C ARG A 318 19.90 -5.46 -3.72
N ALA A 319 18.87 -5.34 -2.90
CA ALA A 319 18.39 -6.39 -2.01
C ALA A 319 17.96 -7.66 -2.78
N VAL A 320 17.26 -7.52 -3.91
CA VAL A 320 16.92 -8.65 -4.81
C VAL A 320 18.20 -9.31 -5.34
N ARG A 321 19.14 -8.53 -5.86
CA ARG A 321 20.40 -9.06 -6.45
C ARG A 321 21.31 -9.75 -5.42
N GLU A 322 21.29 -9.27 -4.18
CA GLU A 322 22.12 -9.81 -3.09
C GLU A 322 21.37 -10.83 -2.22
N HIS A 323 20.09 -11.09 -2.49
CA HIS A 323 19.18 -11.94 -1.70
C HIS A 323 19.19 -11.58 -0.20
N ARG A 324 19.01 -10.29 0.11
CA ARG A 324 19.02 -9.77 1.47
C ARG A 324 17.68 -9.14 1.83
N THR A 325 17.28 -9.25 3.08
CA THR A 325 16.07 -8.58 3.55
C THR A 325 16.30 -7.09 3.77
N ASP A 326 17.44 -6.70 4.31
CA ASP A 326 17.75 -5.34 4.75
C ASP A 326 16.60 -4.73 5.57
N HIS A 327 15.93 -5.55 6.42
CA HIS A 327 14.75 -5.20 7.24
C HIS A 327 13.52 -4.75 6.42
N ASP A 328 13.44 -5.13 5.15
CA ASP A 328 12.28 -4.90 4.28
C ASP A 328 11.37 -6.13 4.29
N HIS A 329 10.15 -5.96 4.83
CA HIS A 329 9.16 -7.02 4.94
C HIS A 329 8.77 -7.65 3.60
N ARG A 330 8.79 -6.87 2.51
CA ARG A 330 8.49 -7.39 1.17
C ARG A 330 9.62 -8.26 0.63
N MET A 331 10.86 -7.86 0.90
CA MET A 331 12.03 -8.70 0.60
C MET A 331 12.00 -10.00 1.40
N ALA A 332 11.69 -9.91 2.70
CA ALA A 332 11.63 -11.10 3.56
C ALA A 332 10.60 -12.12 3.08
N MET A 333 9.37 -11.67 2.75
CA MET A 333 8.31 -12.56 2.25
C MET A 333 8.68 -13.18 0.89
N ALA A 334 9.16 -12.38 -0.06
CA ALA A 334 9.53 -12.87 -1.37
C ALA A 334 10.73 -13.84 -1.33
N LEU A 335 11.77 -13.53 -0.57
CA LEU A 335 12.91 -14.43 -0.37
C LEU A 335 12.50 -15.77 0.25
N LEU A 336 11.61 -15.72 1.25
CA LEU A 336 11.12 -16.94 1.91
C LEU A 336 10.38 -17.85 0.92
N ILE A 337 9.49 -17.29 0.11
CA ILE A 337 8.73 -18.05 -0.90
C ILE A 337 9.65 -18.57 -2.00
N ALA A 338 10.61 -17.78 -2.44
CA ALA A 338 11.60 -18.19 -3.42
C ALA A 338 12.59 -19.23 -2.91
N GLY A 339 12.53 -19.60 -1.61
CA GLY A 339 13.39 -20.64 -1.00
C GLY A 339 14.80 -20.16 -0.68
N TYR A 340 14.97 -18.85 -0.45
CA TYR A 340 16.23 -18.28 0.04
C TYR A 340 16.25 -18.20 1.56
N GLU A 341 17.44 -18.10 2.14
CA GLU A 341 17.62 -17.82 3.56
C GLU A 341 17.15 -16.38 3.87
N VAL A 342 16.40 -16.23 4.96
CA VAL A 342 15.85 -14.95 5.41
C VAL A 342 16.50 -14.57 6.74
N ASP A 343 17.26 -13.47 6.74
CA ASP A 343 18.05 -12.99 7.88
C ASP A 343 17.22 -12.19 8.91
N ASP A 344 16.02 -11.71 8.54
CA ASP A 344 15.09 -11.00 9.43
C ASP A 344 13.63 -11.34 9.09
N MET A 345 13.06 -12.29 9.85
CA MET A 345 11.65 -12.69 9.73
C MET A 345 10.70 -11.74 10.47
N ASP A 346 11.17 -11.04 11.48
CA ASP A 346 10.33 -10.20 12.34
C ASP A 346 9.80 -8.98 11.59
N CYS A 347 10.53 -8.49 10.59
CA CYS A 347 10.11 -7.37 9.76
C CYS A 347 8.82 -7.63 8.96
N ILE A 348 8.42 -8.89 8.75
CA ILE A 348 7.20 -9.28 8.04
C ILE A 348 5.94 -8.73 8.73
N SER A 349 5.94 -8.65 10.05
CA SER A 349 4.81 -8.14 10.86
C SER A 349 4.40 -6.72 10.52
N LYS A 350 5.31 -5.94 9.91
CA LYS A 350 5.09 -4.55 9.52
C LYS A 350 3.84 -4.37 8.63
N SER A 351 3.63 -5.25 7.65
CA SER A 351 2.50 -5.16 6.73
C SER A 351 1.61 -6.39 6.72
N TYR A 352 2.13 -7.57 7.08
CA TYR A 352 1.38 -8.81 7.01
C TYR A 352 1.64 -9.70 8.24
N PRO A 353 1.12 -9.34 9.43
CA PRO A 353 1.39 -10.05 10.68
C PRO A 353 1.03 -11.53 10.67
N GLN A 354 0.05 -11.93 9.85
CA GLN A 354 -0.44 -13.32 9.78
C GLN A 354 0.28 -14.16 8.72
N PHE A 355 1.19 -13.58 7.94
CA PHE A 355 1.86 -14.26 6.82
C PHE A 355 2.55 -15.55 7.25
N LEU A 356 3.38 -15.49 8.30
CA LEU A 356 4.12 -16.66 8.78
C LEU A 356 3.22 -17.79 9.26
N LYS A 357 2.05 -17.47 9.84
CA LYS A 357 1.05 -18.48 10.22
C LYS A 357 0.51 -19.20 8.98
N TYR A 358 0.09 -18.44 7.95
CA TYR A 358 -0.43 -19.04 6.71
C TYR A 358 0.66 -19.80 5.96
N TRP A 359 1.90 -19.29 5.98
CA TRP A 359 3.06 -20.01 5.42
C TRP A 359 3.26 -21.37 6.06
N GLN A 360 3.20 -21.48 7.39
CA GLN A 360 3.31 -22.74 8.11
C GLN A 360 2.16 -23.69 7.78
N GLU A 361 0.92 -23.20 7.77
CA GLU A 361 -0.26 -24.01 7.44
C GLU A 361 -0.15 -24.62 6.03
N ILE A 362 0.40 -23.91 5.06
CA ILE A 362 0.61 -24.42 3.69
C ILE A 362 1.74 -25.45 3.64
N GLN A 363 2.79 -25.31 4.44
CA GLN A 363 3.90 -26.26 4.47
C GLN A 363 3.52 -27.59 5.13
N GLU A 364 2.49 -27.61 5.97
CA GLU A 364 2.00 -28.79 6.68
C GLU A 364 0.90 -29.54 5.89
N SER A 365 0.34 -28.94 4.84
CA SER A 365 -0.74 -29.50 4.01
C SER A 365 -0.22 -30.27 2.81
#